data_3523eb657c92036df6798770d6172b92
#
_entry.id   3523eb657c92036df6798770d6172b92
#
_cell.length_a   1.000
_cell.length_b   1.000
_cell.length_c   1.000
_cell.angle_alpha   90.00
_cell.angle_beta   90.00
_cell.angle_gamma   90.00
#
_symmetry.space_group_name_H-M   'P 1'
#
loop_
_entity.id
_entity.type
_entity.pdbx_description
1 polymer ?
#
loop_
_entity_poly.entity_id
_entity_poly.type
_entity_poly.pdbx_seq_one_letter_code
_entity_poly.pdbx_strand_id
1 'polypeptide(L)'
;MAETFATPRSTAAQGAVGARPILSVRQIEKVYGNRDSITHAINDISFDVMPGEFVGIMGPSGSGKTTLLNCVATIDTVTSGHILVDGRDVTSLRARALSRFRRDDLGFIFQDSNLLDTLTGFENIALSLTIKGERPASVRARVEQTAAALGVSDVLGKRPCQMSGGQRQRVAAARAMVADPKLVLADEPTGALDSRSASVMLDTLSMMNGRLGATIMMVTHDSFAASFASRILFIKDGAVFNEILRGDLSRAEFFGRIMEVVTFLGGDVRDAG
;
A
#
# COMPACT_ATOMS: atom_id res chain seq x y z
N MET A 1 -3.19 25.40 34.97
CA MET A 1 -3.30 26.16 33.71
C MET A 1 -3.42 25.15 32.61
N ALA A 2 -4.60 25.03 32.04
CA ALA A 2 -4.88 24.06 30.98
C ALA A 2 -4.50 24.70 29.64
N GLU A 3 -3.45 24.21 29.02
CA GLU A 3 -3.13 24.56 27.63
C GLU A 3 -4.03 23.80 26.69
N THR A 4 -4.89 24.53 26.02
CA THR A 4 -5.79 24.07 24.99
C THR A 4 -4.97 23.71 23.75
N PHE A 5 -4.77 22.42 23.48
CA PHE A 5 -4.20 21.96 22.23
C PHE A 5 -5.21 22.17 21.10
N ALA A 6 -4.89 23.14 20.25
CA ALA A 6 -5.63 23.41 19.03
C ALA A 6 -5.49 22.22 18.08
N THR A 7 -6.63 21.72 17.59
CA THR A 7 -6.74 20.72 16.51
C THR A 7 -5.93 21.21 15.30
N PRO A 8 -4.96 20.45 14.77
CA PRO A 8 -4.24 20.86 13.58
C PRO A 8 -5.18 20.81 12.38
N ARG A 9 -5.46 21.97 11.81
CA ARG A 9 -6.08 22.07 10.48
C ARG A 9 -5.13 21.41 9.48
N SER A 10 -5.67 20.46 8.69
CA SER A 10 -5.02 19.86 7.54
C SER A 10 -4.34 20.93 6.69
N THR A 11 -3.03 21.07 6.81
CA THR A 11 -2.21 21.79 5.85
C THR A 11 -1.96 20.85 4.69
N ALA A 12 -2.79 20.94 3.67
CA ALA A 12 -2.55 20.31 2.38
C ALA A 12 -1.11 20.63 1.94
N ALA A 13 -0.34 19.59 1.71
CA ALA A 13 1.00 19.68 1.14
C ALA A 13 0.95 20.57 -0.10
N GLN A 14 1.78 21.61 -0.14
CA GLN A 14 2.00 22.44 -1.33
C GLN A 14 2.81 21.61 -2.35
N GLY A 15 2.14 20.64 -2.98
CA GLY A 15 2.58 19.97 -4.18
C GLY A 15 2.06 20.73 -5.39
N ALA A 16 2.84 20.82 -6.44
CA ALA A 16 2.67 21.50 -7.71
C ALA A 16 1.20 21.88 -8.02
N VAL A 17 0.94 23.17 -8.14
CA VAL A 17 -0.36 23.73 -8.51
C VAL A 17 -0.84 23.09 -9.80
N GLY A 18 -1.86 22.19 -9.73
CA GLY A 18 -2.53 21.60 -10.89
C GLY A 18 -2.49 20.07 -11.01
N ALA A 19 -1.70 19.33 -10.23
CA ALA A 19 -1.67 17.87 -10.31
C ALA A 19 -2.88 17.26 -9.58
N ARG A 20 -3.63 16.40 -10.30
CA ARG A 20 -4.76 15.66 -9.73
C ARG A 20 -4.26 14.47 -8.92
N PRO A 21 -4.76 14.23 -7.71
CA PRO A 21 -4.37 13.04 -6.94
C PRO A 21 -4.78 11.75 -7.67
N ILE A 22 -3.92 10.73 -7.55
CA ILE A 22 -4.20 9.40 -8.09
C ILE A 22 -5.19 8.65 -7.22
N LEU A 23 -5.12 8.85 -5.90
CA LEU A 23 -6.09 8.32 -4.93
C LEU A 23 -6.63 9.48 -4.11
N SER A 24 -7.96 9.57 -4.01
CA SER A 24 -8.65 10.48 -3.10
C SER A 24 -9.61 9.69 -2.23
N VAL A 25 -9.39 9.71 -0.94
CA VAL A 25 -10.27 9.14 0.07
C VAL A 25 -11.04 10.29 0.73
N ARG A 26 -12.36 10.19 0.79
CA ARG A 26 -13.24 11.27 1.25
C ARG A 26 -14.24 10.74 2.27
N GLN A 27 -14.04 11.11 3.52
CA GLN A 27 -14.94 10.86 4.64
C GLN A 27 -15.46 9.41 4.68
N ILE A 28 -14.54 8.46 4.48
CA ILE A 28 -14.95 7.06 4.47
C ILE A 28 -15.17 6.56 5.88
N GLU A 29 -16.23 5.75 6.02
CA GLU A 29 -16.52 4.98 7.20
C GLU A 29 -16.65 3.50 6.85
N LYS A 30 -16.26 2.63 7.76
CA LYS A 30 -16.50 1.19 7.65
C LYS A 30 -16.94 0.64 8.97
N VAL A 31 -18.13 0.11 8.97
CA VAL A 31 -18.77 -0.51 10.14
C VAL A 31 -19.03 -1.98 9.84
N TYR A 32 -18.64 -2.84 10.75
CA TYR A 32 -18.98 -4.28 10.75
C TYR A 32 -19.96 -4.59 11.89
N GLY A 33 -20.72 -5.65 11.70
CA GLY A 33 -21.59 -6.19 12.74
C GLY A 33 -23.07 -6.07 12.45
N ASN A 34 -23.87 -6.53 13.41
CA ASN A 34 -25.33 -6.54 13.41
C ASN A 34 -25.84 -5.67 14.56
N ARG A 35 -27.18 -5.60 14.75
CA ARG A 35 -27.84 -4.78 15.76
C ARG A 35 -27.30 -4.91 17.20
N ASP A 36 -26.68 -6.05 17.53
CA ASP A 36 -26.21 -6.37 18.88
C ASP A 36 -24.70 -6.19 19.08
N SER A 37 -23.92 -5.99 18.00
CA SER A 37 -22.47 -5.76 18.07
C SER A 37 -22.02 -4.97 16.85
N ILE A 38 -21.67 -3.71 17.08
CA ILE A 38 -21.20 -2.78 16.05
C ILE A 38 -19.72 -2.49 16.30
N THR A 39 -18.88 -2.67 15.26
CA THR A 39 -17.45 -2.32 15.29
C THR A 39 -17.17 -1.29 14.20
N HIS A 40 -16.76 -0.08 14.60
CA HIS A 40 -16.29 0.95 13.70
C HIS A 40 -14.83 0.68 13.35
N ALA A 41 -14.57 0.11 12.20
CA ALA A 41 -13.22 -0.21 11.74
C ALA A 41 -12.54 0.99 11.06
N ILE A 42 -13.32 1.86 10.43
CA ILE A 42 -12.89 3.14 9.87
C ILE A 42 -13.91 4.19 10.27
N ASN A 43 -13.41 5.36 10.69
CA ASN A 43 -14.21 6.46 11.19
C ASN A 43 -13.70 7.78 10.60
N ASP A 44 -14.41 8.33 9.60
CA ASP A 44 -14.15 9.60 8.93
C ASP A 44 -12.69 9.78 8.44
N ILE A 45 -12.18 8.83 7.66
CA ILE A 45 -10.85 8.95 7.06
C ILE A 45 -10.93 9.74 5.73
N SER A 46 -10.07 10.77 5.62
CA SER A 46 -9.89 11.56 4.39
C SER A 46 -8.42 11.84 4.15
N PHE A 47 -7.91 11.54 2.94
CA PHE A 47 -6.56 11.90 2.48
C PHE A 47 -6.45 11.76 0.96
N ASP A 48 -5.38 12.34 0.41
CA ASP A 48 -5.00 12.22 -0.99
C ASP A 48 -3.66 11.53 -1.14
N VAL A 49 -3.43 10.83 -2.26
CA VAL A 49 -2.11 10.34 -2.69
C VAL A 49 -1.83 10.87 -4.08
N MET A 50 -0.68 11.51 -4.23
CA MET A 50 -0.27 12.10 -5.50
C MET A 50 0.39 11.08 -6.42
N PRO A 51 0.36 11.26 -7.76
CA PRO A 51 1.10 10.41 -8.68
C PRO A 51 2.59 10.34 -8.31
N GLY A 52 3.17 9.14 -8.28
CA GLY A 52 4.56 8.90 -7.91
C GLY A 52 4.86 9.05 -6.42
N GLU A 53 3.86 9.19 -5.55
CA GLU A 53 4.05 9.24 -4.11
C GLU A 53 4.21 7.82 -3.53
N PHE A 54 5.08 7.67 -2.54
CA PHE A 54 5.16 6.47 -1.71
C PHE A 54 4.66 6.82 -0.31
N VAL A 55 3.41 6.46 -0.02
CA VAL A 55 2.77 6.70 1.28
C VAL A 55 2.73 5.44 2.13
N GLY A 56 3.10 5.56 3.40
CA GLY A 56 2.95 4.52 4.41
C GLY A 56 1.73 4.76 5.30
N ILE A 57 1.02 3.71 5.63
CA ILE A 57 -0.09 3.71 6.60
C ILE A 57 0.37 2.91 7.81
N MET A 58 0.50 3.56 8.96
CA MET A 58 0.94 2.96 10.21
C MET A 58 -0.13 3.02 11.29
N GLY A 59 0.05 2.24 12.34
CA GLY A 59 -0.80 2.26 13.53
C GLY A 59 -0.80 0.91 14.25
N PRO A 60 -1.35 0.84 15.46
CA PRO A 60 -1.41 -0.40 16.23
C PRO A 60 -2.26 -1.48 15.55
N SER A 61 -2.16 -2.73 16.03
CA SER A 61 -3.03 -3.81 15.57
C SER A 61 -4.49 -3.46 15.83
N GLY A 62 -5.35 -3.76 14.86
CA GLY A 62 -6.78 -3.45 14.96
C GLY A 62 -7.18 -2.00 14.67
N SER A 63 -6.24 -1.10 14.33
CA SER A 63 -6.57 0.31 14.06
C SER A 63 -7.29 0.58 12.72
N GLY A 64 -7.56 -0.45 11.89
CA GLY A 64 -8.29 -0.30 10.63
C GLY A 64 -7.44 -0.25 9.36
N LYS A 65 -6.10 -0.39 9.43
CA LYS A 65 -5.18 -0.28 8.28
C LYS A 65 -5.50 -1.24 7.12
N THR A 66 -5.58 -2.54 7.42
CA THR A 66 -5.93 -3.56 6.41
C THR A 66 -7.36 -3.37 5.89
N THR A 67 -8.28 -2.91 6.74
CA THR A 67 -9.64 -2.55 6.31
C THR A 67 -9.60 -1.39 5.32
N LEU A 68 -8.83 -0.34 5.60
CA LEU A 68 -8.64 0.80 4.68
C LEU A 68 -8.06 0.32 3.34
N LEU A 69 -6.99 -0.48 3.38
CA LEU A 69 -6.39 -1.04 2.18
C LEU A 69 -7.39 -1.86 1.36
N ASN A 70 -8.19 -2.71 2.02
CA ASN A 70 -9.21 -3.53 1.36
C ASN A 70 -10.35 -2.69 0.76
N CYS A 71 -10.74 -1.58 1.40
CA CYS A 71 -11.70 -0.65 0.83
C CYS A 71 -11.13 0.04 -0.42
N VAL A 72 -9.88 0.51 -0.38
CA VAL A 72 -9.20 1.10 -1.56
C VAL A 72 -9.06 0.07 -2.68
N ALA A 73 -8.72 -1.18 -2.34
CA ALA A 73 -8.65 -2.29 -3.29
C ALA A 73 -10.00 -2.76 -3.82
N THR A 74 -11.10 -2.22 -3.29
CA THR A 74 -12.47 -2.69 -3.58
C THR A 74 -12.68 -4.19 -3.31
N ILE A 75 -11.88 -4.76 -2.41
CA ILE A 75 -12.07 -6.11 -1.86
C ILE A 75 -13.22 -6.05 -0.84
N ASP A 76 -13.26 -4.96 -0.07
CA ASP A 76 -14.38 -4.65 0.81
C ASP A 76 -15.06 -3.34 0.38
N THR A 77 -16.28 -3.11 0.85
CA THR A 77 -17.08 -1.92 0.53
C THR A 77 -17.11 -0.97 1.73
N VAL A 78 -16.99 0.33 1.50
CA VAL A 78 -17.21 1.34 2.54
C VAL A 78 -18.68 1.36 2.97
N THR A 79 -18.95 1.75 4.21
CA THR A 79 -20.31 1.98 4.71
C THR A 79 -20.83 3.35 4.26
N SER A 80 -19.96 4.37 4.27
CA SER A 80 -20.22 5.72 3.78
C SER A 80 -18.94 6.37 3.22
N GLY A 81 -19.07 7.50 2.56
CA GLY A 81 -17.97 8.22 1.92
C GLY A 81 -17.60 7.70 0.53
N HIS A 82 -16.53 8.26 -0.04
CA HIS A 82 -16.12 7.99 -1.41
C HIS A 82 -14.63 7.72 -1.51
N ILE A 83 -14.26 6.81 -2.42
CA ILE A 83 -12.88 6.54 -2.82
C ILE A 83 -12.78 6.78 -4.32
N LEU A 84 -11.92 7.72 -4.72
CA LEU A 84 -11.68 8.03 -6.12
C LEU A 84 -10.25 7.59 -6.50
N VAL A 85 -10.13 6.84 -7.60
CA VAL A 85 -8.83 6.49 -8.20
C VAL A 85 -8.77 7.09 -9.59
N ASP A 86 -7.77 7.91 -9.85
CA ASP A 86 -7.64 8.71 -11.06
C ASP A 86 -8.94 9.48 -11.39
N GLY A 87 -9.59 9.98 -10.31
CA GLY A 87 -10.83 10.71 -10.32
C GLY A 87 -12.09 9.92 -10.68
N ARG A 88 -12.00 8.60 -10.77
CA ARG A 88 -13.14 7.72 -10.90
C ARG A 88 -13.57 7.23 -9.53
N ASP A 89 -14.80 7.48 -9.14
CA ASP A 89 -15.36 6.96 -7.90
C ASP A 89 -15.52 5.43 -7.98
N VAL A 90 -14.69 4.71 -7.22
CA VAL A 90 -14.68 3.24 -7.21
C VAL A 90 -15.73 2.66 -6.29
N THR A 91 -16.26 3.43 -5.34
CA THR A 91 -17.34 2.99 -4.43
C THR A 91 -18.67 2.81 -5.15
N SER A 92 -18.86 3.51 -6.27
CA SER A 92 -20.06 3.41 -7.10
C SER A 92 -20.02 2.26 -8.13
N LEU A 93 -18.86 1.60 -8.29
CA LEU A 93 -18.66 0.54 -9.29
C LEU A 93 -19.37 -0.75 -8.89
N ARG A 94 -19.82 -1.53 -9.89
CA ARG A 94 -20.47 -2.83 -9.68
C ARG A 94 -19.88 -3.91 -10.59
N ALA A 95 -19.89 -5.15 -10.09
CA ALA A 95 -19.59 -6.37 -10.86
C ALA A 95 -18.40 -6.23 -11.83
N ARG A 96 -18.68 -6.24 -13.15
CA ARG A 96 -17.65 -6.18 -14.20
C ARG A 96 -16.76 -4.94 -14.14
N ALA A 97 -17.29 -3.80 -13.69
CA ALA A 97 -16.52 -2.56 -13.56
C ALA A 97 -15.51 -2.66 -12.43
N LEU A 98 -15.86 -3.29 -11.28
CA LEU A 98 -14.93 -3.57 -10.17
C LEU A 98 -13.82 -4.53 -10.60
N SER A 99 -14.18 -5.63 -11.29
CA SER A 99 -13.17 -6.59 -11.78
C SER A 99 -12.20 -5.95 -12.77
N ARG A 100 -12.71 -5.08 -13.66
CA ARG A 100 -11.88 -4.33 -14.59
C ARG A 100 -10.97 -3.35 -13.87
N PHE A 101 -11.49 -2.59 -12.90
CA PHE A 101 -10.71 -1.67 -12.09
C PHE A 101 -9.55 -2.38 -11.38
N ARG A 102 -9.81 -3.49 -10.66
CA ARG A 102 -8.76 -4.27 -10.00
C ARG A 102 -7.71 -4.81 -10.96
N ARG A 103 -8.15 -5.25 -12.15
CA ARG A 103 -7.26 -5.80 -13.18
C ARG A 103 -6.38 -4.76 -13.85
N ASP A 104 -6.95 -3.58 -14.17
CA ASP A 104 -6.34 -2.59 -15.05
C ASP A 104 -5.61 -1.49 -14.29
N ASP A 105 -6.11 -1.10 -13.10
CA ASP A 105 -5.67 0.09 -12.38
C ASP A 105 -4.88 -0.23 -11.10
N LEU A 106 -4.98 -1.46 -10.55
CA LEU A 106 -4.31 -1.83 -9.30
C LEU A 106 -3.23 -2.89 -9.48
N GLY A 107 -2.12 -2.71 -8.75
CA GLY A 107 -1.16 -3.76 -8.40
C GLY A 107 -1.30 -4.12 -6.92
N PHE A 108 -1.16 -5.40 -6.56
CA PHE A 108 -1.29 -5.82 -5.17
C PHE A 108 -0.12 -6.70 -4.74
N ILE A 109 0.50 -6.36 -3.61
CA ILE A 109 1.58 -7.09 -2.96
C ILE A 109 1.08 -7.48 -1.56
N PHE A 110 0.86 -8.78 -1.34
CA PHE A 110 0.40 -9.34 -0.09
C PHE A 110 1.56 -9.74 0.81
N GLN A 111 1.30 -9.85 2.11
CA GLN A 111 2.27 -10.34 3.09
C GLN A 111 2.85 -11.71 2.70
N ASP A 112 2.02 -12.65 2.28
CA ASP A 112 2.40 -14.03 1.92
C ASP A 112 2.69 -14.23 0.42
N SER A 113 3.05 -13.16 -0.30
CA SER A 113 3.32 -13.15 -1.75
C SER A 113 2.15 -13.63 -2.65
N ASN A 114 1.34 -14.57 -2.22
CA ASN A 114 0.19 -15.15 -2.93
C ASN A 114 0.51 -15.53 -4.40
N LEU A 115 1.67 -16.17 -4.61
CA LEU A 115 2.02 -16.77 -5.89
C LEU A 115 1.26 -18.08 -6.08
N LEU A 116 0.94 -18.41 -7.32
CA LEU A 116 0.34 -19.69 -7.67
C LEU A 116 1.45 -20.75 -7.73
N ASP A 117 1.41 -21.74 -6.84
CA ASP A 117 2.46 -22.76 -6.67
C ASP A 117 2.64 -23.66 -7.90
N THR A 118 1.60 -23.79 -8.72
CA THR A 118 1.61 -24.57 -9.95
C THR A 118 2.31 -23.84 -11.10
N LEU A 119 2.50 -22.54 -10.99
CA LEU A 119 3.09 -21.68 -12.01
C LEU A 119 4.56 -21.34 -11.68
N THR A 120 5.38 -21.16 -12.69
CA THR A 120 6.73 -20.63 -12.59
C THR A 120 6.72 -19.13 -12.24
N GLY A 121 7.87 -18.54 -11.90
CA GLY A 121 8.01 -17.10 -11.70
C GLY A 121 7.58 -16.31 -12.93
N PHE A 122 8.00 -16.76 -14.13
CA PHE A 122 7.56 -16.14 -15.38
C PHE A 122 6.05 -16.14 -15.54
N GLU A 123 5.40 -17.30 -15.35
CA GLU A 123 3.95 -17.45 -15.50
C GLU A 123 3.16 -16.67 -14.45
N ASN A 124 3.65 -16.61 -13.20
CA ASN A 124 3.06 -15.77 -12.16
C ASN A 124 3.07 -14.28 -12.54
N ILE A 125 4.18 -13.78 -13.09
CA ILE A 125 4.27 -12.38 -13.56
C ILE A 125 3.40 -12.19 -14.80
N ALA A 126 3.49 -13.09 -15.78
CA ALA A 126 2.72 -13.02 -17.02
C ALA A 126 1.20 -13.05 -16.82
N LEU A 127 0.74 -13.62 -15.68
CA LEU A 127 -0.69 -13.78 -15.37
C LEU A 127 -1.44 -12.43 -15.43
N SER A 128 -0.86 -11.36 -14.86
CA SER A 128 -1.48 -10.02 -14.87
C SER A 128 -1.69 -9.50 -16.29
N LEU A 129 -0.72 -9.70 -17.19
CA LEU A 129 -0.82 -9.30 -18.58
C LEU A 129 -1.83 -10.17 -19.35
N THR A 130 -1.85 -11.48 -19.06
CA THR A 130 -2.77 -12.43 -19.69
C THR A 130 -4.23 -12.11 -19.33
N ILE A 131 -4.49 -11.82 -18.06
CA ILE A 131 -5.84 -11.42 -17.58
C ILE A 131 -6.26 -10.07 -18.18
N LYS A 132 -5.28 -9.15 -18.39
CA LYS A 132 -5.51 -7.87 -19.05
C LYS A 132 -5.81 -8.02 -20.56
N GLY A 133 -5.49 -9.17 -21.15
CA GLY A 133 -5.71 -9.45 -22.57
C GLY A 133 -4.58 -8.93 -23.48
N GLU A 134 -3.37 -8.79 -22.94
CA GLU A 134 -2.20 -8.39 -23.73
C GLU A 134 -1.86 -9.41 -24.79
N ARG A 135 -1.28 -8.91 -25.90
CA ARG A 135 -0.88 -9.77 -27.02
C ARG A 135 0.27 -10.70 -26.59
N PRO A 136 0.20 -12.02 -26.87
CA PRO A 136 1.24 -12.97 -26.44
C PRO A 136 2.67 -12.56 -26.84
N ALA A 137 2.82 -11.91 -27.98
CA ALA A 137 4.12 -11.45 -28.47
C ALA A 137 4.77 -10.37 -27.57
N SER A 138 3.97 -9.54 -26.87
CA SER A 138 4.47 -8.50 -25.97
C SER A 138 4.71 -9.01 -24.54
N VAL A 139 4.04 -10.08 -24.13
CA VAL A 139 4.06 -10.59 -22.74
C VAL A 139 5.49 -10.98 -22.34
N ARG A 140 6.20 -11.74 -23.17
CA ARG A 140 7.56 -12.19 -22.85
C ARG A 140 8.50 -11.02 -22.59
N ALA A 141 8.56 -10.05 -23.48
CA ALA A 141 9.47 -8.91 -23.37
C ALA A 141 9.15 -8.07 -22.11
N ARG A 142 7.87 -7.83 -21.81
CA ARG A 142 7.46 -7.09 -20.62
C ARG A 142 7.80 -7.82 -19.31
N VAL A 143 7.58 -9.14 -19.27
CA VAL A 143 7.96 -9.96 -18.10
C VAL A 143 9.45 -9.93 -17.88
N GLU A 144 10.27 -10.17 -18.93
CA GLU A 144 11.73 -10.17 -18.84
C GLU A 144 12.27 -8.80 -18.42
N GLN A 145 11.73 -7.72 -18.97
CA GLN A 145 12.10 -6.34 -18.60
C GLN A 145 11.76 -6.04 -17.14
N THR A 146 10.55 -6.38 -16.68
CA THR A 146 10.14 -6.15 -15.29
C THR A 146 10.97 -7.01 -14.34
N ALA A 147 11.21 -8.27 -14.69
CA ALA A 147 12.04 -9.17 -13.90
C ALA A 147 13.47 -8.70 -13.77
N ALA A 148 14.06 -8.17 -14.83
CA ALA A 148 15.40 -7.59 -14.81
C ALA A 148 15.46 -6.35 -13.92
N ALA A 149 14.48 -5.45 -14.03
CA ALA A 149 14.38 -4.26 -13.19
C ALA A 149 14.29 -4.60 -11.70
N LEU A 150 13.54 -5.66 -11.33
CA LEU A 150 13.30 -6.07 -9.95
C LEU A 150 14.26 -7.16 -9.43
N GLY A 151 15.28 -7.53 -10.23
CA GLY A 151 16.32 -8.48 -9.84
C GLY A 151 15.80 -9.89 -9.56
N VAL A 152 14.89 -10.38 -10.42
CA VAL A 152 14.29 -11.73 -10.31
C VAL A 152 14.41 -12.56 -11.60
N SER A 153 15.27 -12.15 -12.53
CA SER A 153 15.48 -12.86 -13.79
C SER A 153 15.96 -14.30 -13.60
N ASP A 154 16.78 -14.55 -12.57
CA ASP A 154 17.34 -15.85 -12.23
C ASP A 154 16.32 -16.87 -11.71
N VAL A 155 15.13 -16.42 -11.35
CA VAL A 155 14.07 -17.27 -10.79
C VAL A 155 12.84 -17.40 -11.68
N LEU A 156 12.87 -16.81 -12.88
CA LEU A 156 11.74 -16.88 -13.81
C LEU A 156 11.32 -18.31 -14.18
N GLY A 157 12.27 -19.25 -14.29
CA GLY A 157 11.99 -20.65 -14.56
C GLY A 157 11.65 -21.50 -13.34
N LYS A 158 11.76 -20.95 -12.11
CA LYS A 158 11.52 -21.68 -10.87
C LYS A 158 10.05 -21.59 -10.45
N ARG A 159 9.57 -22.59 -9.72
CA ARG A 159 8.27 -22.54 -9.03
C ARG A 159 8.43 -21.92 -7.64
N PRO A 160 7.38 -21.39 -7.01
CA PRO A 160 7.46 -20.77 -5.68
C PRO A 160 8.12 -21.63 -4.60
N CYS A 161 7.92 -22.95 -4.61
CA CYS A 161 8.57 -23.88 -3.68
C CYS A 161 10.11 -23.97 -3.84
N GLN A 162 10.65 -23.50 -4.96
CA GLN A 162 12.10 -23.48 -5.26
C GLN A 162 12.73 -22.09 -5.01
N MET A 163 11.96 -21.14 -4.51
CA MET A 163 12.36 -19.74 -4.26
C MET A 163 12.47 -19.47 -2.76
N SER A 164 13.42 -18.60 -2.37
CA SER A 164 13.43 -18.03 -1.03
C SER A 164 12.21 -17.12 -0.79
N GLY A 165 11.88 -16.81 0.47
CA GLY A 165 10.81 -15.88 0.82
C GLY A 165 10.95 -14.52 0.11
N GLY A 166 12.16 -13.94 0.15
CA GLY A 166 12.45 -12.69 -0.53
C GLY A 166 12.34 -12.76 -2.06
N GLN A 167 12.72 -13.90 -2.67
CA GLN A 167 12.53 -14.11 -4.10
C GLN A 167 11.05 -14.17 -4.47
N ARG A 168 10.24 -14.93 -3.70
CA ARG A 168 8.79 -14.97 -3.90
C ARG A 168 8.16 -13.60 -3.80
N GLN A 169 8.55 -12.81 -2.80
CA GLN A 169 7.99 -11.47 -2.58
C GLN A 169 8.35 -10.50 -3.73
N ARG A 170 9.60 -10.55 -4.25
CA ARG A 170 9.97 -9.73 -5.41
C ARG A 170 9.30 -10.20 -6.71
N VAL A 171 9.05 -11.49 -6.90
CA VAL A 171 8.23 -12.00 -8.01
C VAL A 171 6.78 -11.48 -7.88
N ALA A 172 6.22 -11.43 -6.66
CA ALA A 172 4.90 -10.84 -6.43
C ALA A 172 4.88 -9.34 -6.74
N ALA A 173 5.95 -8.60 -6.39
CA ALA A 173 6.11 -7.20 -6.78
C ALA A 173 6.20 -7.04 -8.31
N ALA A 174 6.93 -7.92 -8.99
CA ALA A 174 7.00 -7.91 -10.45
C ALA A 174 5.64 -8.19 -11.08
N ARG A 175 4.86 -9.14 -10.54
CA ARG A 175 3.49 -9.40 -10.97
C ARG A 175 2.58 -8.18 -10.78
N ALA A 176 2.75 -7.46 -9.66
CA ALA A 176 1.97 -6.25 -9.38
C ALA A 176 2.30 -5.11 -10.37
N MET A 177 3.57 -4.98 -10.79
CA MET A 177 4.05 -3.89 -11.63
C MET A 177 3.92 -4.12 -13.13
N VAL A 178 3.98 -5.36 -13.59
CA VAL A 178 4.12 -5.68 -15.03
C VAL A 178 3.00 -5.14 -15.91
N ALA A 179 1.82 -4.90 -15.31
CA ALA A 179 0.63 -4.38 -16.01
C ALA A 179 0.53 -2.84 -15.99
N ASP A 180 1.56 -2.11 -15.50
CA ASP A 180 1.58 -0.66 -15.32
C ASP A 180 0.35 -0.15 -14.55
N PRO A 181 0.19 -0.55 -13.27
CA PRO A 181 -0.94 -0.12 -12.46
C PRO A 181 -0.83 1.37 -12.12
N LYS A 182 -1.98 2.03 -11.92
CA LYS A 182 -2.04 3.41 -11.42
C LYS A 182 -1.65 3.51 -9.95
N LEU A 183 -1.97 2.47 -9.18
CA LEU A 183 -1.70 2.40 -7.74
C LEU A 183 -1.26 0.99 -7.34
N VAL A 184 -0.15 0.90 -6.64
CA VAL A 184 0.33 -0.33 -6.01
C VAL A 184 -0.07 -0.30 -4.53
N LEU A 185 -0.80 -1.32 -4.10
CA LEU A 185 -1.18 -1.55 -2.71
C LEU A 185 -0.29 -2.64 -2.14
N ALA A 186 0.37 -2.38 -1.02
CA ALA A 186 1.24 -3.34 -0.34
C ALA A 186 0.76 -3.54 1.11
N ASP A 187 0.34 -4.75 1.44
CA ASP A 187 -0.11 -5.14 2.77
C ASP A 187 1.00 -5.90 3.49
N GLU A 188 1.65 -5.26 4.45
CA GLU A 188 2.75 -5.82 5.25
C GLU A 188 3.82 -6.56 4.38
N PRO A 189 4.38 -5.94 3.33
CA PRO A 189 5.15 -6.64 2.29
C PRO A 189 6.43 -7.30 2.80
N THR A 190 6.83 -7.01 4.03
CA THR A 190 8.03 -7.57 4.70
C THR A 190 7.69 -8.45 5.89
N GLY A 191 6.42 -8.58 6.28
CA GLY A 191 6.01 -9.24 7.52
C GLY A 191 6.36 -10.72 7.63
N ALA A 192 6.54 -11.42 6.50
CA ALA A 192 6.92 -12.84 6.45
C ALA A 192 8.41 -13.05 6.09
N LEU A 193 9.25 -11.99 6.10
CA LEU A 193 10.64 -12.03 5.65
C LEU A 193 11.62 -11.88 6.81
N ASP A 194 12.80 -12.51 6.66
CA ASP A 194 13.96 -12.18 7.49
C ASP A 194 14.47 -10.76 7.20
N SER A 195 15.24 -10.18 8.12
CA SER A 195 15.71 -8.80 8.05
C SER A 195 16.47 -8.45 6.76
N ARG A 196 17.26 -9.39 6.23
CA ARG A 196 18.01 -9.18 4.97
C ARG A 196 17.06 -9.15 3.77
N SER A 197 16.15 -10.10 3.71
CA SER A 197 15.14 -10.17 2.64
C SER A 197 14.18 -9.00 2.70
N ALA A 198 13.81 -8.55 3.91
CA ALA A 198 13.00 -7.36 4.13
C ALA A 198 13.67 -6.10 3.58
N SER A 199 14.96 -5.86 3.89
CA SER A 199 15.71 -4.73 3.33
C SER A 199 15.71 -4.75 1.80
N VAL A 200 15.99 -5.90 1.19
CA VAL A 200 16.00 -6.03 -0.28
C VAL A 200 14.62 -5.77 -0.88
N MET A 201 13.55 -6.19 -0.20
CA MET A 201 12.17 -5.92 -0.64
C MET A 201 11.83 -4.43 -0.57
N LEU A 202 12.23 -3.75 0.50
CA LEU A 202 12.02 -2.31 0.67
C LEU A 202 12.83 -1.48 -0.35
N ASP A 203 14.08 -1.88 -0.64
CA ASP A 203 14.86 -1.30 -1.72
C ASP A 203 14.18 -1.50 -3.08
N THR A 204 13.55 -2.67 -3.29
CA THR A 204 12.75 -2.95 -4.50
C THR A 204 11.55 -2.00 -4.60
N LEU A 205 10.78 -1.78 -3.52
CA LEU A 205 9.68 -0.81 -3.50
C LEU A 205 10.16 0.61 -3.76
N SER A 206 11.29 1.02 -3.14
CA SER A 206 11.90 2.32 -3.39
C SER A 206 12.31 2.50 -4.85
N MET A 207 12.85 1.46 -5.48
CA MET A 207 13.22 1.48 -6.89
C MET A 207 11.97 1.55 -7.79
N MET A 208 10.91 0.80 -7.46
CA MET A 208 9.62 0.88 -8.17
C MET A 208 9.07 2.31 -8.13
N ASN A 209 9.11 2.96 -6.96
CA ASN A 209 8.67 4.34 -6.81
C ASN A 209 9.61 5.33 -7.51
N GLY A 210 10.91 5.34 -7.16
CA GLY A 210 11.85 6.38 -7.59
C GLY A 210 12.30 6.26 -9.05
N ARG A 211 12.40 5.04 -9.62
CA ARG A 211 12.86 4.83 -11.00
C ARG A 211 11.75 4.47 -11.97
N LEU A 212 10.73 3.74 -11.52
CA LEU A 212 9.62 3.33 -12.38
C LEU A 212 8.39 4.24 -12.20
N GLY A 213 8.44 5.23 -11.31
CA GLY A 213 7.37 6.20 -11.08
C GLY A 213 6.11 5.61 -10.46
N ALA A 214 6.19 4.43 -9.84
CA ALA A 214 5.03 3.79 -9.22
C ALA A 214 4.48 4.63 -8.07
N THR A 215 3.17 4.80 -8.02
CA THR A 215 2.47 5.31 -6.84
C THR A 215 2.22 4.13 -5.90
N ILE A 216 2.69 4.22 -4.65
CA ILE A 216 2.64 3.10 -3.70
C ILE A 216 1.93 3.53 -2.41
N MET A 217 0.96 2.74 -1.97
CA MET A 217 0.36 2.81 -0.65
C MET A 217 0.71 1.52 0.11
N MET A 218 1.54 1.63 1.14
CA MET A 218 2.02 0.50 1.95
C MET A 218 1.41 0.56 3.34
N VAL A 219 0.79 -0.52 3.76
CA VAL A 219 0.41 -0.74 5.16
C VAL A 219 1.54 -1.49 5.86
N THR A 220 1.95 -1.00 7.02
CA THR A 220 2.93 -1.69 7.86
C THR A 220 2.83 -1.24 9.32
N HIS A 221 3.21 -2.12 10.24
CA HIS A 221 3.44 -1.77 11.65
C HIS A 221 4.95 -1.63 11.97
N ASP A 222 5.82 -1.94 10.99
CA ASP A 222 7.27 -1.83 11.12
C ASP A 222 7.75 -0.43 10.77
N SER A 223 8.31 0.28 11.77
CA SER A 223 8.86 1.63 11.62
C SER A 223 10.04 1.70 10.64
N PHE A 224 10.83 0.63 10.54
CA PHE A 224 11.92 0.56 9.57
C PHE A 224 11.37 0.51 8.14
N ALA A 225 10.36 -0.34 7.89
CA ALA A 225 9.70 -0.41 6.59
C ALA A 225 9.05 0.95 6.24
N ALA A 226 8.36 1.57 7.19
CA ALA A 226 7.73 2.88 7.01
C ALA A 226 8.72 3.98 6.63
N SER A 227 9.97 3.94 7.12
CA SER A 227 11.00 4.95 6.83
C SER A 227 11.39 5.06 5.35
N PHE A 228 11.01 4.10 4.52
CA PHE A 228 11.21 4.12 3.07
C PHE A 228 10.17 4.98 2.32
N ALA A 229 9.04 5.24 2.94
CA ALA A 229 8.00 6.10 2.37
C ALA A 229 8.41 7.59 2.40
N SER A 230 7.74 8.41 1.58
CA SER A 230 7.89 9.86 1.58
C SER A 230 6.97 10.55 2.59
N ARG A 231 5.90 9.86 3.00
CA ARG A 231 4.90 10.34 3.96
C ARG A 231 4.29 9.17 4.71
N ILE A 232 3.98 9.38 5.99
CA ILE A 232 3.29 8.40 6.83
C ILE A 232 1.99 9.00 7.36
N LEU A 233 0.91 8.25 7.21
CA LEU A 233 -0.35 8.47 7.90
C LEU A 233 -0.46 7.47 9.05
N PHE A 234 -0.63 7.97 10.26
CA PHE A 234 -0.85 7.13 11.45
C PHE A 234 -2.35 6.99 11.68
N ILE A 235 -2.82 5.75 11.77
CA ILE A 235 -4.22 5.44 12.06
C ILE A 235 -4.33 4.88 13.48
N LYS A 236 -5.23 5.46 14.28
CA LYS A 236 -5.62 5.01 15.61
C LYS A 236 -7.15 4.99 15.69
N ASP A 237 -7.72 3.92 16.21
CA ASP A 237 -9.17 3.77 16.43
C ASP A 237 -10.03 4.12 15.19
N GLY A 238 -9.56 3.69 14.02
CA GLY A 238 -10.24 3.91 12.74
C GLY A 238 -10.12 5.31 12.14
N ALA A 239 -9.40 6.24 12.76
CA ALA A 239 -9.23 7.62 12.29
C ALA A 239 -7.76 7.95 12.00
N VAL A 240 -7.52 8.99 11.19
CA VAL A 240 -6.17 9.54 11.01
C VAL A 240 -5.79 10.30 12.28
N PHE A 241 -4.81 9.77 13.00
CA PHE A 241 -4.29 10.36 14.23
C PHE A 241 -3.24 11.43 13.98
N ASN A 242 -2.30 11.16 13.06
CA ASN A 242 -1.20 12.06 12.74
C ASN A 242 -0.70 11.80 11.32
N GLU A 243 -0.01 12.79 10.76
CA GLU A 243 0.63 12.73 9.46
C GLU A 243 2.02 13.35 9.56
N ILE A 244 3.04 12.66 9.04
CA ILE A 244 4.41 13.17 8.95
C ILE A 244 4.95 13.03 7.54
N LEU A 245 5.68 14.03 7.09
CA LEU A 245 6.35 14.09 5.80
C LEU A 245 7.86 13.89 6.01
N ARG A 246 8.49 13.13 5.12
CA ARG A 246 9.95 12.97 5.13
C ARG A 246 10.65 14.27 4.67
N GLY A 247 10.14 14.91 3.62
CA GLY A 247 10.78 16.09 3.04
C GLY A 247 12.24 15.82 2.69
N ASP A 248 13.13 16.72 3.15
CA ASP A 248 14.57 16.64 2.92
C ASP A 248 15.31 15.78 3.95
N LEU A 249 14.61 15.16 4.89
CA LEU A 249 15.23 14.32 5.91
C LEU A 249 15.85 13.06 5.29
N SER A 250 16.99 12.66 5.80
CA SER A 250 17.54 11.33 5.56
C SER A 250 16.57 10.26 6.08
N ARG A 251 16.69 9.04 5.58
CA ARG A 251 15.88 7.91 6.08
C ARG A 251 16.06 7.66 7.58
N ALA A 252 17.29 7.85 8.10
CA ALA A 252 17.56 7.64 9.52
C ALA A 252 16.87 8.70 10.40
N GLU A 253 16.91 9.97 9.99
CA GLU A 253 16.22 11.05 10.70
C GLU A 253 14.70 10.86 10.64
N PHE A 254 14.18 10.47 9.48
CA PHE A 254 12.74 10.18 9.32
C PHE A 254 12.29 8.99 10.16
N PHE A 255 13.11 7.92 10.24
CA PHE A 255 12.88 6.81 11.15
C PHE A 255 12.79 7.26 12.61
N GLY A 256 13.69 8.16 13.05
CA GLY A 256 13.63 8.76 14.38
C GLY A 256 12.28 9.45 14.66
N ARG A 257 11.79 10.26 13.71
CA ARG A 257 10.49 10.92 13.82
C ARG A 257 9.31 9.94 13.86
N ILE A 258 9.38 8.86 13.07
CA ILE A 258 8.37 7.80 13.11
C ILE A 258 8.33 7.18 14.51
N MET A 259 9.51 6.88 15.09
CA MET A 259 9.62 6.29 16.44
C MET A 259 9.05 7.19 17.54
N GLU A 260 9.22 8.51 17.44
CA GLU A 260 8.62 9.47 18.37
C GLU A 260 7.08 9.34 18.37
N VAL A 261 6.45 9.33 17.18
CA VAL A 261 4.99 9.18 17.06
C VAL A 261 4.52 7.81 17.54
N VAL A 262 5.24 6.74 17.20
CA VAL A 262 4.89 5.37 17.64
C VAL A 262 4.99 5.24 19.17
N THR A 263 6.01 5.85 19.80
CA THR A 263 6.17 5.86 21.26
C THR A 263 5.01 6.59 21.93
N PHE A 264 4.59 7.72 21.37
CA PHE A 264 3.42 8.46 21.87
C PHE A 264 2.14 7.65 21.74
N LEU A 265 1.92 6.99 20.59
CA LEU A 265 0.77 6.10 20.37
C LEU A 265 0.71 4.91 21.34
N GLY A 266 1.88 4.37 21.72
CA GLY A 266 2.02 3.25 22.67
C GLY A 266 1.98 3.65 24.14
N GLY A 267 2.29 4.92 24.47
CA GLY A 267 2.27 5.46 25.83
C GLY A 267 0.87 5.62 26.40
N ASP A 268 -0.09 6.02 25.58
CA ASP A 268 -1.51 6.18 25.96
C ASP A 268 -2.18 4.88 26.49
N VAL A 269 -1.61 3.71 26.18
CA VAL A 269 -2.15 2.42 26.65
C VAL A 269 -1.68 2.10 28.09
N ARG A 270 -0.63 2.75 28.61
CA ARG A 270 -0.07 2.47 29.94
C ARG A 270 -0.66 3.37 31.03
N ASP A 271 -1.24 4.50 30.68
CA ASP A 271 -1.82 5.46 31.64
C ASP A 271 -3.34 5.23 31.91
N ALA A 272 -3.94 4.22 31.28
CA ALA A 272 -5.36 3.85 31.43
C ALA A 272 -5.57 2.57 32.27
N GLY A 273 -4.56 2.15 33.08
CA GLY A 273 -4.60 0.98 33.95
C GLY A 273 -4.71 1.33 35.43
#